data_6d0145ff53bb6656568b0d1329ec2fde
#
_entry.id   6d0145ff53bb6656568b0d1329ec2fde
#
_cell.length_a   1.000
_cell.length_b   1.000
_cell.length_c   1.000
_cell.angle_alpha   90.00
_cell.angle_beta   90.00
_cell.angle_gamma   90.00
#
_symmetry.space_group_name_H-M   'P 1'
#
loop_
_entity.id
_entity.type
_entity.pdbx_description
1 polymer ?
#
loop_
_entity_poly.entity_id
_entity_poly.type
_entity_poly.pdbx_seq_one_letter_code
_entity_poly.pdbx_strand_id
1 'polypeptide(L)'
;MLGWEDEVGEGPGEGCNVNMPLPPGCTNEQFLVALDRALDRISAASGSVLVVSLGFDTYGKDPIGDFALTTDVYHEVGKRCAAVGKRLVILAEGGYYLPALGENARAWLRGAEGRDYDPRPALGSNERGVEA
;
A
#
# COMPACT_ATOMS: atom_id res chain seq x y z
N MET A 1 -10.31 -4.98 16.05
CA MET A 1 -10.25 -4.73 14.60
C MET A 1 -11.59 -4.12 14.23
N LEU A 2 -11.61 -3.06 13.47
CA LEU A 2 -12.82 -2.42 12.96
C LEU A 2 -12.85 -2.63 11.45
N GLY A 3 -14.04 -2.72 10.85
CA GLY A 3 -14.17 -2.91 9.41
C GLY A 3 -14.47 -4.35 8.99
N TRP A 4 -15.64 -4.84 9.36
CA TRP A 4 -16.14 -6.14 8.90
C TRP A 4 -16.73 -6.04 7.48
N GLU A 5 -16.75 -7.15 6.75
CA GLU A 5 -17.27 -7.18 5.36
C GLU A 5 -18.74 -6.78 5.24
N ASP A 6 -19.52 -6.97 6.27
CA ASP A 6 -20.95 -6.62 6.35
C ASP A 6 -21.21 -5.14 6.70
N GLU A 7 -20.17 -4.39 7.06
CA GLU A 7 -20.27 -2.95 7.29
C GLU A 7 -20.21 -2.19 5.95
N VAL A 8 -21.35 -2.05 5.30
CA VAL A 8 -21.45 -1.51 3.94
C VAL A 8 -21.90 -0.05 3.86
N GLY A 9 -22.05 0.62 5.01
CA GLY A 9 -22.60 1.96 5.14
C GLY A 9 -24.08 1.95 5.52
N GLU A 10 -24.64 3.12 5.79
CA GLU A 10 -26.03 3.27 6.26
C GLU A 10 -26.78 4.35 5.50
N GLY A 11 -28.10 4.21 5.39
CA GLY A 11 -29.00 5.19 4.77
C GLY A 11 -28.57 5.54 3.34
N PRO A 12 -28.42 6.84 3.00
CA PRO A 12 -28.00 7.24 1.65
C PRO A 12 -26.58 6.79 1.27
N GLY A 13 -25.77 6.38 2.24
CA GLY A 13 -24.40 5.85 2.07
C GLY A 13 -24.33 4.34 1.99
N GLU A 14 -25.44 3.61 2.01
CA GLU A 14 -25.46 2.16 1.87
C GLU A 14 -24.81 1.71 0.55
N GLY A 15 -23.87 0.77 0.63
CA GLY A 15 -23.08 0.32 -0.51
C GLY A 15 -21.88 1.22 -0.88
N CYS A 16 -21.69 2.36 -0.19
CA CYS A 16 -20.55 3.25 -0.41
C CYS A 16 -19.32 2.87 0.41
N ASN A 17 -19.46 2.03 1.43
CA ASN A 17 -18.35 1.46 2.20
C ASN A 17 -18.08 0.03 1.75
N VAL A 18 -16.80 -0.32 1.61
CA VAL A 18 -16.36 -1.69 1.30
C VAL A 18 -15.14 -2.01 2.14
N ASN A 19 -15.28 -2.97 3.04
CA ASN A 19 -14.20 -3.51 3.83
C ASN A 19 -13.70 -4.82 3.21
N MET A 20 -12.39 -4.98 3.17
CA MET A 20 -11.73 -6.20 2.70
C MET A 20 -10.74 -6.67 3.77
N PRO A 21 -11.21 -7.28 4.87
CA PRO A 21 -10.34 -7.76 5.92
C PRO A 21 -9.43 -8.87 5.39
N LEU A 22 -8.13 -8.72 5.61
CA LEU A 22 -7.12 -9.67 5.21
C LEU A 22 -6.53 -10.36 6.46
N PRO A 23 -6.15 -11.62 6.38
CA PRO A 23 -5.65 -12.36 7.53
C PRO A 23 -4.25 -11.88 7.96
N PRO A 24 -3.88 -12.08 9.23
CA PRO A 24 -2.50 -11.97 9.66
C PRO A 24 -1.56 -12.80 8.76
N GLY A 25 -0.37 -12.26 8.46
CA GLY A 25 0.56 -12.88 7.54
C GLY A 25 0.17 -12.77 6.06
N CYS A 26 -0.78 -11.88 5.72
CA CYS A 26 -1.18 -11.63 4.34
C CYS A 26 0.03 -11.40 3.43
N THR A 27 0.11 -12.19 2.37
CA THR A 27 1.21 -12.14 1.39
C THR A 27 0.96 -11.07 0.32
N ASN A 28 2.00 -10.76 -0.47
CA ASN A 28 1.90 -9.87 -1.62
C ASN A 28 0.76 -10.27 -2.57
N GLU A 29 0.65 -11.55 -2.89
CA GLU A 29 -0.35 -12.07 -3.81
C GLU A 29 -1.77 -11.88 -3.28
N GLN A 30 -2.00 -12.23 -2.02
CA GLN A 30 -3.30 -12.06 -1.37
C GLN A 30 -3.71 -10.59 -1.31
N PHE A 31 -2.75 -9.72 -0.98
CA PHE A 31 -2.99 -8.28 -0.94
C PHE A 31 -3.34 -7.72 -2.32
N LEU A 32 -2.61 -8.10 -3.37
CA LEU A 32 -2.85 -7.62 -4.73
C LEU A 32 -4.20 -8.10 -5.28
N VAL A 33 -4.67 -9.29 -4.93
CA VAL A 33 -6.01 -9.76 -5.30
C VAL A 33 -7.09 -8.90 -4.64
N ALA A 34 -6.94 -8.55 -3.37
CA ALA A 34 -7.88 -7.67 -2.69
C ALA A 34 -7.84 -6.25 -3.25
N LEU A 35 -6.65 -5.74 -3.54
CA LEU A 35 -6.46 -4.43 -4.17
C LEU A 35 -7.16 -4.36 -5.52
N ASP A 36 -7.01 -5.35 -6.39
CA ASP A 36 -7.66 -5.37 -7.70
C ASP A 36 -9.19 -5.28 -7.58
N ARG A 37 -9.78 -6.04 -6.66
CA ARG A 37 -11.22 -5.96 -6.38
C ARG A 37 -11.64 -4.57 -5.90
N ALA A 38 -10.84 -3.93 -5.05
CA ALA A 38 -11.11 -2.58 -4.57
C ALA A 38 -11.03 -1.56 -5.72
N LEU A 39 -10.00 -1.67 -6.57
CA LEU A 39 -9.80 -0.77 -7.69
C LEU A 39 -10.88 -0.92 -8.78
N ASP A 40 -11.40 -2.13 -9.01
CA ASP A 40 -12.53 -2.36 -9.89
C ASP A 40 -13.78 -1.59 -9.43
N ARG A 41 -14.08 -1.63 -8.12
CA ARG A 41 -15.20 -0.86 -7.55
C ARG A 41 -14.96 0.65 -7.62
N ILE A 42 -13.74 1.10 -7.35
CA ILE A 42 -13.34 2.50 -7.45
C ILE A 42 -13.44 2.99 -8.90
N SER A 43 -13.05 2.17 -9.87
CA SER A 43 -13.15 2.50 -11.29
C SER A 43 -14.59 2.70 -11.73
N ALA A 44 -15.52 1.90 -11.22
CA ALA A 44 -16.96 2.02 -11.50
C ALA A 44 -17.62 3.22 -10.80
N ALA A 45 -16.99 3.80 -9.78
CA ALA A 45 -17.53 4.95 -9.06
C ALA A 45 -17.36 6.25 -9.87
N SER A 46 -18.31 7.19 -9.74
CA SER A 46 -18.35 8.44 -10.50
C SER A 46 -17.32 9.51 -10.09
N GLY A 47 -16.59 9.30 -8.98
CA GLY A 47 -15.58 10.24 -8.47
C GLY A 47 -14.42 10.44 -9.45
N SER A 48 -13.92 11.67 -9.58
CA SER A 48 -12.80 12.04 -10.46
C SER A 48 -11.43 12.06 -9.77
N VAL A 49 -11.42 11.86 -8.45
CA VAL A 49 -10.21 11.85 -7.61
C VAL A 49 -10.20 10.58 -6.80
N LEU A 50 -9.06 9.91 -6.77
CA LEU A 50 -8.76 8.81 -5.86
C LEU A 50 -7.87 9.34 -4.73
N VAL A 51 -8.40 9.32 -3.51
CA VAL A 51 -7.62 9.63 -2.31
C VAL A 51 -7.10 8.31 -1.74
N VAL A 52 -5.80 8.20 -1.57
CA VAL A 52 -5.13 7.03 -1.02
C VAL A 52 -4.56 7.39 0.35
N SER A 53 -5.14 6.86 1.42
CA SER A 53 -4.53 6.84 2.75
C SER A 53 -3.48 5.73 2.75
N LEU A 54 -2.22 6.12 2.62
CA LEU A 54 -1.10 5.23 2.36
C LEU A 54 -0.28 4.98 3.62
N GLY A 55 -0.48 3.82 4.24
CA GLY A 55 0.34 3.31 5.33
C GLY A 55 1.32 2.23 4.84
N PHE A 56 2.48 2.16 5.48
CA PHE A 56 3.51 1.13 5.23
C PHE A 56 3.67 0.16 6.42
N ASP A 57 2.75 0.20 7.35
CA ASP A 57 2.65 -0.74 8.48
C ASP A 57 2.20 -2.17 8.06
N THR A 58 1.83 -2.34 6.80
CA THR A 58 1.65 -3.65 6.15
C THR A 58 2.97 -4.34 5.76
N TYR A 59 4.12 -3.66 5.90
CA TYR A 59 5.43 -4.24 5.61
C TYR A 59 5.79 -5.36 6.57
N GLY A 60 6.29 -6.50 6.06
CA GLY A 60 6.51 -7.72 6.85
C GLY A 60 7.52 -7.64 8.01
N LYS A 61 8.21 -6.50 8.18
CA LYS A 61 9.07 -6.24 9.34
C LYS A 61 8.57 -5.08 10.20
N ASP A 62 7.35 -4.61 9.95
CA ASP A 62 6.78 -3.55 10.76
C ASP A 62 6.48 -4.06 12.17
N PRO A 63 6.81 -3.30 13.23
CA PRO A 63 6.61 -3.76 14.61
C PRO A 63 5.15 -3.74 15.07
N ILE A 64 4.25 -3.10 14.34
CA ILE A 64 2.83 -2.94 14.71
C ILE A 64 1.92 -3.73 13.77
N GLY A 65 2.23 -3.76 12.47
CA GLY A 65 1.50 -4.52 11.48
C GLY A 65 1.79 -6.02 11.56
N ASP A 66 0.89 -6.81 10.99
CA ASP A 66 0.96 -8.28 10.99
C ASP A 66 0.90 -8.90 9.58
N PHE A 67 1.07 -8.07 8.53
CA PHE A 67 1.16 -8.54 7.16
C PHE A 67 2.60 -8.95 6.80
N ALA A 68 2.77 -9.65 5.68
CA ALA A 68 4.06 -10.13 5.20
C ALA A 68 4.47 -9.47 3.86
N LEU A 69 4.10 -8.20 3.66
CA LEU A 69 4.40 -7.51 2.42
C LEU A 69 5.89 -7.16 2.30
N THR A 70 6.39 -7.21 1.07
CA THR A 70 7.76 -6.79 0.74
C THR A 70 7.77 -5.43 0.04
N THR A 71 8.93 -4.80 -0.04
CA THR A 71 9.09 -3.49 -0.68
C THR A 71 8.62 -3.49 -2.14
N ASP A 72 8.87 -4.58 -2.87
CA ASP A 72 8.53 -4.69 -4.29
C ASP A 72 7.03 -4.56 -4.56
N VAL A 73 6.18 -5.07 -3.65
CA VAL A 73 4.73 -5.00 -3.84
C VAL A 73 4.21 -3.57 -3.83
N TYR A 74 4.83 -2.67 -3.07
CA TYR A 74 4.42 -1.27 -3.05
C TYR A 74 4.57 -0.60 -4.42
N HIS A 75 5.55 -1.00 -5.22
CA HIS A 75 5.67 -0.54 -6.61
C HIS A 75 4.43 -0.97 -7.43
N GLU A 76 4.04 -2.24 -7.33
CA GLU A 76 2.85 -2.75 -8.03
C GLU A 76 1.56 -2.08 -7.51
N VAL A 77 1.45 -1.81 -6.21
CA VAL A 77 0.30 -1.08 -5.63
C VAL A 77 0.19 0.32 -6.23
N GLY A 78 1.28 1.08 -6.24
CA GLY A 78 1.31 2.43 -6.83
C GLY A 78 0.93 2.44 -8.30
N LYS A 79 1.48 1.52 -9.08
CA LYS A 79 1.19 1.33 -10.51
C LYS A 79 -0.29 1.04 -10.76
N ARG A 80 -0.90 0.14 -9.99
CA ARG A 80 -2.31 -0.22 -10.12
C ARG A 80 -3.23 0.92 -9.70
N CYS A 81 -2.91 1.64 -8.63
CA CYS A 81 -3.66 2.83 -8.22
C CYS A 81 -3.67 3.91 -9.32
N ALA A 82 -2.52 4.15 -9.97
CA ALA A 82 -2.42 5.11 -11.06
C ALA A 82 -3.18 4.66 -12.32
N ALA A 83 -3.20 3.35 -12.60
CA ALA A 83 -3.90 2.78 -13.76
C ALA A 83 -5.44 2.97 -13.74
N VAL A 84 -6.02 3.30 -12.58
CA VAL A 84 -7.45 3.67 -12.48
C VAL A 84 -7.79 4.91 -13.32
N GLY A 85 -6.79 5.74 -13.63
CA GLY A 85 -6.98 6.92 -14.48
C GLY A 85 -7.64 8.12 -13.80
N LYS A 86 -7.82 8.08 -12.48
CA LYS A 86 -8.30 9.22 -11.66
C LYS A 86 -7.10 10.05 -11.16
N ARG A 87 -7.35 11.31 -10.84
CA ARG A 87 -6.33 12.12 -10.14
C ARG A 87 -6.04 11.52 -8.77
N LEU A 88 -4.76 11.35 -8.44
CA LEU A 88 -4.34 10.81 -7.16
C LEU A 88 -4.07 11.92 -6.14
N VAL A 89 -4.58 11.75 -4.94
CA VAL A 89 -4.16 12.47 -3.74
C VAL A 89 -3.68 11.43 -2.75
N ILE A 90 -2.46 11.58 -2.26
CA ILE A 90 -1.82 10.61 -1.38
C ILE A 90 -1.64 11.25 -0.01
N LEU A 91 -2.17 10.61 1.01
CA LEU A 91 -2.02 10.99 2.42
C LEU A 91 -1.15 9.95 3.10
N ALA A 92 -0.02 10.36 3.66
CA ALA A 92 0.86 9.47 4.40
C ALA A 92 0.24 9.14 5.76
N GLU A 93 0.20 7.85 6.08
CA GLU A 93 -0.36 7.33 7.32
C GLU A 93 0.71 6.53 8.11
N GLY A 94 0.43 5.28 8.50
CA GLY A 94 1.31 4.43 9.28
C GLY A 94 2.57 3.96 8.54
N GLY A 95 3.43 3.28 9.28
CA GLY A 95 4.69 2.72 8.82
C GLY A 95 5.81 3.01 9.84
N TYR A 96 6.16 1.99 10.63
CA TYR A 96 6.98 2.16 11.84
C TYR A 96 8.32 1.44 11.75
N TYR A 97 8.55 0.67 10.69
CA TYR A 97 9.85 0.11 10.39
C TYR A 97 10.70 1.12 9.60
N LEU A 98 11.31 2.07 10.31
CA LEU A 98 12.05 3.19 9.74
C LEU A 98 13.16 2.80 8.74
N PRO A 99 13.89 1.66 8.90
CA PRO A 99 14.93 1.30 7.94
C PRO A 99 14.43 1.07 6.50
N ALA A 100 13.16 0.68 6.31
CA ALA A 100 12.59 0.44 4.99
C ALA A 100 11.56 1.51 4.57
N LEU A 101 11.10 2.38 5.48
CA LEU A 101 10.01 3.32 5.21
C LEU A 101 10.25 4.17 3.96
N GLY A 102 11.43 4.78 3.85
CA GLY A 102 11.76 5.62 2.69
C GLY A 102 11.83 4.83 1.39
N GLU A 103 12.30 3.58 1.44
CA GLU A 103 12.37 2.71 0.26
C GLU A 103 10.99 2.20 -0.16
N ASN A 104 10.13 1.85 0.80
CA ASN A 104 8.75 1.48 0.53
C ASN A 104 7.97 2.64 -0.12
N ALA A 105 8.14 3.85 0.42
CA ALA A 105 7.52 5.05 -0.15
C ALA A 105 8.04 5.34 -1.57
N ARG A 106 9.36 5.20 -1.78
CA ARG A 106 9.96 5.37 -3.11
C ARG A 106 9.44 4.34 -4.11
N ALA A 107 9.33 3.08 -3.71
CA ALA A 107 8.78 2.02 -4.55
C ALA A 107 7.36 2.37 -4.99
N TRP A 108 6.50 2.75 -4.06
CA TRP A 108 5.12 3.11 -4.36
C TRP A 108 5.02 4.30 -5.32
N LEU A 109 5.76 5.38 -5.06
CA LEU A 109 5.76 6.58 -5.91
C LEU A 109 6.29 6.28 -7.32
N ARG A 110 7.35 5.48 -7.45
CA ARG A 110 7.87 5.07 -8.76
C ARG A 110 6.82 4.30 -9.56
N GLY A 111 6.09 3.39 -8.91
CA GLY A 111 4.97 2.68 -9.54
C GLY A 111 3.88 3.63 -10.01
N ALA A 112 3.46 4.57 -9.16
CA ALA A 112 2.44 5.56 -9.50
C ALA A 112 2.85 6.50 -10.64
N GLU A 113 4.15 6.79 -10.78
CA GLU A 113 4.73 7.58 -11.87
C GLU A 113 4.93 6.77 -13.17
N GLY A 114 4.68 5.47 -13.16
CA GLY A 114 4.94 4.56 -14.29
C GLY A 114 6.44 4.37 -14.57
N ARG A 115 7.28 4.50 -13.57
CA ARG A 115 8.75 4.36 -13.65
C ARG A 115 9.18 3.01 -13.10
N ASP A 116 10.22 2.44 -13.68
CA ASP A 116 10.83 1.22 -13.16
C ASP A 116 11.35 1.43 -11.74
N TYR A 117 11.22 0.38 -10.93
CA TYR A 117 11.75 0.35 -9.58
C TYR A 117 13.03 -0.48 -9.54
N ASP A 118 14.10 0.17 -9.11
CA ASP A 118 15.39 -0.46 -8.85
C ASP A 118 15.67 -0.34 -7.33
N PRO A 119 15.67 -1.45 -6.58
CA PRO A 119 15.89 -1.44 -5.14
C PRO A 119 17.26 -0.83 -4.80
N ARG A 120 17.26 0.12 -3.86
CA ARG A 120 18.51 0.64 -3.31
C ARG A 120 18.88 -0.15 -2.06
N PRO A 121 20.18 -0.38 -1.79
CA PRO A 121 20.58 -0.95 -0.53
C PRO A 121 20.09 -0.08 0.63
N ALA A 122 19.66 -0.71 1.72
CA ALA A 122 19.18 0.00 2.91
C ALA A 122 20.25 1.00 3.39
N LEU A 123 19.82 2.22 3.68
CA LEU A 123 20.72 3.22 4.30
C LEU A 123 21.23 2.66 5.62
N GLY A 124 22.48 2.25 5.68
CA GLY A 124 23.10 1.67 6.87
C GLY A 124 24.03 0.48 6.64
N SER A 125 24.11 -0.08 5.43
CA SER A 125 25.06 -1.16 5.11
C SER A 125 26.44 -0.63 4.68
N ASN A 126 26.86 0.55 5.16
CA ASN A 126 28.28 0.90 5.12
C ASN A 126 28.99 0.12 6.22
N GLU A 127 29.41 -1.08 5.92
CA GLU A 127 30.57 -1.68 6.59
C GLU A 127 31.74 -0.72 6.38
N ARG A 128 31.95 0.16 7.34
CA ARG A 128 33.26 0.80 7.48
C ARG A 128 34.20 -0.33 7.86
N GLY A 129 34.91 -0.83 6.89
CA GLY A 129 36.11 -1.62 7.13
C GLY A 129 37.01 -0.81 8.06
N VAL A 130 37.04 -1.19 9.30
CA VAL A 130 38.12 -0.80 10.24
C VAL A 130 39.24 -1.76 9.88
N GLU A 131 40.12 -1.33 8.95
CA GLU A 131 41.43 -1.89 8.86
C GLU A 131 42.23 -1.32 10.04
N ALA A 132 42.62 -2.22 10.92
CA ALA A 132 43.58 -1.96 12.00
C ALA A 132 45.02 -2.02 11.47
#